data_7a66875872d7cae58f3dc9dabb3e017b
#
_entry.id   7a66875872d7cae58f3dc9dabb3e017b
#
_cell.length_a   1.000
_cell.length_b   1.000
_cell.length_c   1.000
_cell.angle_alpha   90.00
_cell.angle_beta   90.00
_cell.angle_gamma   90.00
#
_symmetry.space_group_name_H-M   'P 1'
#
loop_
_entity.id
_entity.type
_entity.pdbx_description
1 polymer ?
#
loop_
_entity_poly.entity_id
_entity_poly.type
_entity_poly.pdbx_seq_one_letter_code
_entity_poly.pdbx_strand_id
1 'polypeptide(L)'
;MNKDVIIALDFPTLEDTLSFLEKFGEEKLFVKVGMELYLQNGPVVIEKIKKLGHKIFLDLKLHDIPNTVYGATKGLAKFKVDILTVHAAGGYEMLKAAKRGMVEGGSVDTNVIAITQLTSTSEEAMKDEQLIAVSLEESVINYAKLAKKAGLDGVVSSVWEARLIRENCGDDFLKVTPGIRLETDEVGDQKRVATPTVANEEGSTHIVVGRSITKSENPLEVYKLIKSQFVK
;
A
#
# COMPACT_ATOMS: atom_id res chain seq x y z
N MET A 1 16.22 0.91 6.52
CA MET A 1 14.97 1.60 6.05
C MET A 1 14.07 1.85 7.24
N ASN A 2 13.46 3.04 7.36
CA ASN A 2 12.54 3.32 8.47
C ASN A 2 11.22 2.57 8.27
N LYS A 3 10.82 1.79 9.29
CA LYS A 3 9.50 1.15 9.33
C LYS A 3 8.43 2.17 9.69
N ASP A 4 7.21 2.04 9.11
CA ASP A 4 6.11 2.94 9.44
C ASP A 4 4.76 2.22 9.38
N VAL A 5 3.77 2.77 10.08
CA VAL A 5 2.39 2.27 10.14
C VAL A 5 1.51 3.18 9.30
N ILE A 6 0.82 2.60 8.33
CA ILE A 6 -0.09 3.29 7.42
C ILE A 6 -1.54 3.00 7.83
N ILE A 7 -2.31 4.05 8.12
CA ILE A 7 -3.74 3.92 8.45
C ILE A 7 -4.57 3.93 7.17
N ALA A 8 -5.36 2.90 6.92
CA ALA A 8 -6.27 2.86 5.78
C ALA A 8 -7.51 3.72 6.07
N LEU A 9 -7.69 4.79 5.30
CA LEU A 9 -8.84 5.69 5.37
C LEU A 9 -9.93 5.22 4.40
N ASP A 10 -10.57 4.10 4.75
CA ASP A 10 -11.64 3.52 3.94
C ASP A 10 -12.99 4.12 4.40
N PHE A 11 -13.15 5.43 4.18
CA PHE A 11 -14.36 6.21 4.46
C PHE A 11 -15.01 6.66 3.15
N PRO A 12 -16.35 6.76 3.11
CA PRO A 12 -17.06 7.16 1.89
C PRO A 12 -16.91 8.66 1.60
N THR A 13 -16.72 9.51 2.64
CA THR A 13 -16.69 10.96 2.49
C THR A 13 -15.42 11.60 3.00
N LEU A 14 -15.10 12.78 2.45
CA LEU A 14 -14.02 13.62 2.96
C LEU A 14 -14.30 14.09 4.38
N GLU A 15 -15.56 14.38 4.71
CA GLU A 15 -15.98 14.87 6.03
C GLU A 15 -15.71 13.82 7.11
N ASP A 16 -16.12 12.55 6.89
CA ASP A 16 -15.84 11.45 7.80
C ASP A 16 -14.32 11.24 7.99
N THR A 17 -13.59 11.37 6.88
CA THR A 17 -12.12 11.26 6.91
C THR A 17 -11.49 12.33 7.79
N LEU A 18 -11.89 13.60 7.62
CA LEU A 18 -11.33 14.71 8.42
C LEU A 18 -11.70 14.59 9.89
N SER A 19 -12.97 14.27 10.19
CA SER A 19 -13.43 14.02 11.56
C SER A 19 -12.69 12.87 12.24
N PHE A 20 -12.33 11.83 11.50
CA PHE A 20 -11.49 10.75 12.01
C PHE A 20 -10.07 11.23 12.31
N LEU A 21 -9.45 11.99 11.41
CA LEU A 21 -8.08 12.50 11.58
C LEU A 21 -7.95 13.47 12.76
N GLU A 22 -8.98 14.25 13.07
CA GLU A 22 -9.02 15.15 14.24
C GLU A 22 -8.79 14.42 15.57
N LYS A 23 -9.17 13.13 15.66
CA LYS A 23 -8.96 12.30 16.87
C LYS A 23 -7.49 12.06 17.20
N PHE A 24 -6.56 12.35 16.29
CA PHE A 24 -5.12 12.17 16.48
C PHE A 24 -4.39 13.45 16.92
N GLY A 25 -5.09 14.59 17.02
CA GLY A 25 -4.50 15.86 17.44
C GLY A 25 -3.33 16.29 16.56
N GLU A 26 -2.16 16.52 17.16
CA GLU A 26 -0.96 16.99 16.45
C GLU A 26 -0.11 15.85 15.83
N GLU A 27 -0.50 14.58 16.01
CA GLU A 27 0.26 13.44 15.48
C GLU A 27 0.29 13.48 13.94
N LYS A 28 1.49 13.39 13.37
CA LYS A 28 1.66 13.31 11.92
C LYS A 28 1.62 11.86 11.48
N LEU A 29 0.59 11.52 10.75
CA LEU A 29 0.28 10.15 10.34
C LEU A 29 0.80 9.85 8.94
N PHE A 30 0.95 8.57 8.65
CA PHE A 30 1.00 8.06 7.29
C PHE A 30 -0.35 7.40 7.00
N VAL A 31 -1.07 7.87 5.98
CA VAL A 31 -2.42 7.40 5.70
C VAL A 31 -2.55 6.88 4.26
N LYS A 32 -3.38 5.86 4.08
CA LYS A 32 -3.72 5.32 2.75
C LYS A 32 -5.06 5.89 2.28
N VAL A 33 -5.02 6.54 1.13
CA VAL A 33 -6.20 6.95 0.38
C VAL A 33 -6.44 5.90 -0.70
N GLY A 34 -7.47 5.09 -0.53
CA GLY A 34 -7.87 4.03 -1.47
C GLY A 34 -8.81 4.53 -2.57
N MET A 35 -9.18 3.59 -3.47
CA MET A 35 -10.07 3.90 -4.60
C MET A 35 -11.42 4.45 -4.14
N GLU A 36 -12.02 3.87 -3.10
CA GLU A 36 -13.33 4.30 -2.60
C GLU A 36 -13.33 5.78 -2.25
N LEU A 37 -12.46 6.20 -1.33
CA LEU A 37 -12.38 7.59 -0.90
C LEU A 37 -11.99 8.54 -2.04
N TYR A 38 -11.01 8.14 -2.87
CA TYR A 38 -10.52 9.00 -3.94
C TYR A 38 -11.54 9.18 -5.08
N LEU A 39 -12.18 8.10 -5.54
CA LEU A 39 -13.13 8.18 -6.67
C LEU A 39 -14.42 8.89 -6.31
N GLN A 40 -14.87 8.81 -5.05
CA GLN A 40 -16.07 9.51 -4.61
C GLN A 40 -15.86 11.00 -4.36
N ASN A 41 -14.66 11.40 -3.94
CA ASN A 41 -14.40 12.78 -3.48
C ASN A 41 -13.39 13.54 -4.35
N GLY A 42 -12.64 12.84 -5.22
CA GLY A 42 -11.65 13.44 -6.12
C GLY A 42 -10.37 13.93 -5.42
N PRO A 43 -9.54 14.72 -6.11
CA PRO A 43 -8.21 15.13 -5.65
C PRO A 43 -8.21 16.00 -4.39
N VAL A 44 -9.32 16.64 -4.07
CA VAL A 44 -9.44 17.51 -2.89
C VAL A 44 -9.09 16.76 -1.59
N VAL A 45 -9.32 15.44 -1.54
CA VAL A 45 -8.93 14.58 -0.41
C VAL A 45 -7.42 14.67 -0.16
N ILE A 46 -6.61 14.51 -1.21
CA ILE A 46 -5.14 14.57 -1.11
C ILE A 46 -4.69 15.94 -0.61
N GLU A 47 -5.26 17.01 -1.19
CA GLU A 47 -4.91 18.38 -0.82
C GLU A 47 -5.22 18.69 0.65
N LYS A 48 -6.37 18.26 1.15
CA LYS A 48 -6.76 18.48 2.55
C LYS A 48 -5.87 17.69 3.51
N ILE A 49 -5.61 16.41 3.23
CA ILE A 49 -4.75 15.56 4.07
C ILE A 49 -3.30 16.09 4.08
N LYS A 50 -2.76 16.52 2.93
CA LYS A 50 -1.43 17.15 2.85
C LYS A 50 -1.35 18.44 3.66
N LYS A 51 -2.39 19.29 3.66
CA LYS A 51 -2.43 20.52 4.49
C LYS A 51 -2.35 20.23 5.99
N LEU A 52 -2.83 19.07 6.43
CA LEU A 52 -2.68 18.62 7.82
C LEU A 52 -1.26 18.11 8.13
N GLY A 53 -0.38 18.01 7.12
CA GLY A 53 1.00 17.57 7.26
C GLY A 53 1.18 16.06 7.31
N HIS A 54 0.17 15.28 6.92
CA HIS A 54 0.25 13.83 6.86
C HIS A 54 0.96 13.34 5.60
N LYS A 55 1.61 12.16 5.69
CA LYS A 55 2.10 11.41 4.54
C LYS A 55 0.94 10.65 3.88
N ILE A 56 1.00 10.48 2.57
CA ILE A 56 -0.06 9.83 1.79
C ILE A 56 0.47 8.65 0.97
N PHE A 57 -0.13 7.51 1.20
CA PHE A 57 -0.09 6.36 0.31
C PHE A 57 -1.36 6.39 -0.58
N LEU A 58 -1.21 6.77 -1.85
CA LEU A 58 -2.31 6.79 -2.82
C LEU A 58 -2.45 5.41 -3.48
N ASP A 59 -3.47 4.66 -3.06
CA ASP A 59 -3.65 3.25 -3.40
C ASP A 59 -4.73 3.05 -4.47
N LEU A 60 -4.41 3.44 -5.72
CA LEU A 60 -5.32 3.37 -6.87
C LEU A 60 -5.13 2.12 -7.74
N LYS A 61 -4.03 1.41 -7.57
CA LYS A 61 -3.71 0.16 -8.30
C LYS A 61 -3.83 0.34 -9.83
N LEU A 62 -3.23 1.42 -10.37
CA LEU A 62 -3.33 1.76 -11.79
C LEU A 62 -2.93 0.58 -12.65
N HIS A 63 -3.79 0.24 -13.62
CA HIS A 63 -3.60 -0.90 -14.51
C HIS A 63 -4.27 -0.60 -15.84
N ASP A 64 -3.47 -0.28 -16.86
CA ASP A 64 -3.91 0.04 -18.21
C ASP A 64 -2.70 -0.10 -19.17
N ILE A 65 -2.88 0.19 -20.44
CA ILE A 65 -1.76 0.24 -21.40
C ILE A 65 -0.69 1.27 -20.96
N PRO A 66 0.59 1.06 -21.30
CA PRO A 66 1.70 1.86 -20.77
C PRO A 66 1.54 3.38 -20.93
N ASN A 67 1.02 3.84 -22.07
CA ASN A 67 0.84 5.27 -22.32
C ASN A 67 -0.22 5.91 -21.42
N THR A 68 -1.31 5.21 -21.15
CA THR A 68 -2.38 5.67 -20.24
C THR A 68 -1.85 5.77 -18.81
N VAL A 69 -1.14 4.75 -18.33
CA VAL A 69 -0.56 4.76 -16.99
C VAL A 69 0.52 5.83 -16.84
N TYR A 70 1.37 6.04 -17.88
CA TYR A 70 2.31 7.16 -17.91
C TYR A 70 1.61 8.51 -17.73
N GLY A 71 0.55 8.77 -18.53
CA GLY A 71 -0.20 10.03 -18.44
C GLY A 71 -0.86 10.22 -17.07
N ALA A 72 -1.45 9.14 -16.51
CA ALA A 72 -2.07 9.16 -15.19
C ALA A 72 -1.04 9.49 -14.08
N THR A 73 0.08 8.79 -14.04
CA THR A 73 1.11 9.01 -13.02
C THR A 73 1.77 10.39 -13.16
N LYS A 74 2.02 10.85 -14.38
CA LYS A 74 2.51 12.22 -14.64
C LYS A 74 1.55 13.28 -14.13
N GLY A 75 0.23 13.08 -14.31
CA GLY A 75 -0.80 13.98 -13.80
C GLY A 75 -0.92 13.96 -12.27
N LEU A 76 -0.69 12.77 -11.64
CA LEU A 76 -0.72 12.62 -10.18
C LEU A 76 0.53 13.17 -9.49
N ALA A 77 1.65 13.30 -10.19
CA ALA A 77 2.92 13.77 -9.65
C ALA A 77 2.83 15.15 -8.95
N LYS A 78 1.93 16.03 -9.42
CA LYS A 78 1.68 17.35 -8.81
C LYS A 78 1.27 17.28 -7.33
N PHE A 79 0.68 16.17 -6.89
CA PHE A 79 0.24 16.00 -5.50
C PHE A 79 1.36 15.58 -4.54
N LYS A 80 2.52 15.16 -5.07
CA LYS A 80 3.70 14.76 -4.29
C LYS A 80 3.32 13.81 -3.15
N VAL A 81 2.54 12.77 -3.47
CA VAL A 81 2.23 11.70 -2.52
C VAL A 81 3.48 10.90 -2.18
N ASP A 82 3.52 10.26 -1.04
CA ASP A 82 4.71 9.54 -0.59
C ASP A 82 4.84 8.15 -1.24
N ILE A 83 3.70 7.48 -1.46
CA ILE A 83 3.62 6.19 -2.19
C ILE A 83 2.44 6.24 -3.17
N LEU A 84 2.64 5.64 -4.37
CA LEU A 84 1.59 5.39 -5.37
C LEU A 84 1.61 3.91 -5.78
N THR A 85 0.43 3.28 -5.96
CA THR A 85 0.35 1.91 -6.46
C THR A 85 -0.03 1.81 -7.92
N VAL A 86 0.61 0.83 -8.57
CA VAL A 86 0.22 0.27 -9.87
C VAL A 86 0.04 -1.24 -9.73
N HIS A 87 -0.46 -1.96 -10.73
CA HIS A 87 -0.58 -3.42 -10.66
C HIS A 87 0.53 -4.11 -11.46
N ALA A 88 1.24 -5.08 -10.85
CA ALA A 88 2.36 -5.78 -11.50
C ALA A 88 1.93 -6.58 -12.74
N ALA A 89 0.68 -7.06 -12.78
CA ALA A 89 0.12 -7.78 -13.92
C ALA A 89 0.07 -6.94 -15.22
N GLY A 90 0.22 -5.61 -15.15
CA GLY A 90 0.37 -4.75 -16.32
C GLY A 90 1.67 -4.94 -17.10
N GLY A 91 2.63 -5.70 -16.54
CA GLY A 91 3.88 -6.06 -17.20
C GLY A 91 4.95 -4.97 -17.18
N TYR A 92 6.14 -5.34 -17.66
CA TYR A 92 7.36 -4.53 -17.56
C TYR A 92 7.21 -3.11 -18.13
N GLU A 93 6.66 -2.99 -19.34
CA GLU A 93 6.55 -1.70 -20.03
C GLU A 93 5.59 -0.74 -19.33
N MET A 94 4.48 -1.26 -18.77
CA MET A 94 3.54 -0.45 -17.99
C MET A 94 4.18 0.02 -16.68
N LEU A 95 4.88 -0.86 -15.97
CA LEU A 95 5.56 -0.52 -14.72
C LEU A 95 6.64 0.56 -14.94
N LYS A 96 7.47 0.38 -15.98
CA LYS A 96 8.48 1.37 -16.37
C LYS A 96 7.86 2.71 -16.77
N ALA A 97 6.74 2.67 -17.50
CA ALA A 97 6.00 3.88 -17.88
C ALA A 97 5.44 4.63 -16.67
N ALA A 98 4.93 3.90 -15.67
CA ALA A 98 4.43 4.47 -14.42
C ALA A 98 5.52 5.25 -13.67
N LYS A 99 6.70 4.64 -13.47
CA LYS A 99 7.83 5.30 -12.80
C LYS A 99 8.30 6.53 -13.57
N ARG A 100 8.45 6.39 -14.88
CA ARG A 100 8.84 7.50 -15.76
C ARG A 100 7.85 8.67 -15.69
N GLY A 101 6.53 8.39 -15.72
CA GLY A 101 5.50 9.43 -15.61
C GLY A 101 5.59 10.22 -14.32
N MET A 102 5.81 9.54 -13.18
CA MET A 102 5.97 10.19 -11.89
C MET A 102 7.21 11.11 -11.85
N VAL A 103 8.35 10.62 -12.34
CA VAL A 103 9.61 11.39 -12.38
C VAL A 103 9.49 12.61 -13.32
N GLU A 104 9.01 12.41 -14.55
CA GLU A 104 8.84 13.50 -15.53
C GLU A 104 7.73 14.48 -15.15
N GLY A 105 6.79 14.06 -14.29
CA GLY A 105 5.79 14.93 -13.67
C GLY A 105 6.32 15.78 -12.52
N GLY A 106 7.59 15.60 -12.12
CA GLY A 106 8.27 16.40 -11.09
C GLY A 106 8.14 15.86 -9.67
N SER A 107 7.81 14.56 -9.48
CA SER A 107 7.74 13.92 -8.16
C SER A 107 8.73 12.76 -8.06
N VAL A 108 10.02 13.10 -8.00
CA VAL A 108 11.12 12.12 -7.94
C VAL A 108 11.15 11.34 -6.60
N ASP A 109 10.64 11.94 -5.53
CA ASP A 109 10.62 11.37 -4.19
C ASP A 109 9.42 10.44 -3.93
N THR A 110 8.43 10.41 -4.84
CA THR A 110 7.31 9.48 -4.73
C THR A 110 7.76 8.05 -5.01
N ASN A 111 7.58 7.17 -4.05
CA ASN A 111 7.78 5.74 -4.25
C ASN A 111 6.64 5.17 -5.10
N VAL A 112 6.96 4.60 -6.26
CA VAL A 112 5.99 3.84 -7.06
C VAL A 112 6.16 2.36 -6.74
N ILE A 113 5.11 1.72 -6.23
CA ILE A 113 5.14 0.31 -5.84
C ILE A 113 4.08 -0.49 -6.59
N ALA A 114 4.32 -1.78 -6.79
CA ALA A 114 3.41 -2.64 -7.53
C ALA A 114 2.64 -3.59 -6.62
N ILE A 115 1.33 -3.75 -6.87
CA ILE A 115 0.55 -4.85 -6.30
C ILE A 115 1.03 -6.15 -6.96
N THR A 116 1.40 -7.14 -6.16
CA THR A 116 1.75 -8.49 -6.63
C THR A 116 0.48 -9.31 -6.87
N GLN A 117 0.05 -10.11 -5.90
CA GLN A 117 -1.26 -10.73 -5.86
C GLN A 117 -2.09 -10.10 -4.74
N LEU A 118 -3.38 -9.92 -4.95
CA LEU A 118 -4.26 -9.40 -3.90
C LEU A 118 -4.28 -10.36 -2.71
N THR A 119 -4.32 -9.83 -1.49
CA THR A 119 -4.34 -10.66 -0.27
C THR A 119 -5.62 -11.50 -0.12
N SER A 120 -6.66 -11.19 -0.89
CA SER A 120 -7.88 -11.99 -1.04
C SER A 120 -7.77 -13.14 -2.04
N THR A 121 -6.78 -13.12 -2.95
CA THR A 121 -6.58 -14.16 -3.96
C THR A 121 -6.00 -15.41 -3.31
N SER A 122 -6.69 -16.52 -3.44
CA SER A 122 -6.17 -17.86 -3.10
C SER A 122 -5.35 -18.44 -4.27
N GLU A 123 -4.51 -19.42 -4.00
CA GLU A 123 -3.77 -20.11 -5.07
C GLU A 123 -4.69 -20.80 -6.06
N GLU A 124 -5.80 -21.37 -5.59
CA GLU A 124 -6.84 -21.97 -6.43
C GLU A 124 -7.45 -20.94 -7.38
N ALA A 125 -7.95 -19.81 -6.84
CA ALA A 125 -8.51 -18.73 -7.68
C ALA A 125 -7.48 -18.16 -8.67
N MET A 126 -6.22 -18.05 -8.27
CA MET A 126 -5.15 -17.61 -9.17
C MET A 126 -4.96 -18.60 -10.34
N LYS A 127 -4.99 -19.92 -10.06
CA LYS A 127 -4.85 -20.95 -11.11
C LYS A 127 -6.07 -21.01 -12.03
N ASP A 128 -7.26 -20.98 -11.48
CA ASP A 128 -8.50 -21.22 -12.20
C ASP A 128 -9.02 -19.98 -12.93
N GLU A 129 -8.94 -18.80 -12.29
CA GLU A 129 -9.52 -17.57 -12.83
C GLU A 129 -8.50 -16.69 -13.57
N GLN A 130 -7.23 -16.68 -13.11
CA GLN A 130 -6.16 -15.92 -13.76
C GLN A 130 -5.31 -16.77 -14.70
N LEU A 131 -5.49 -18.10 -14.72
CA LEU A 131 -4.75 -19.08 -15.52
C LEU A 131 -3.23 -19.04 -15.27
N ILE A 132 -2.83 -18.76 -14.04
CA ILE A 132 -1.42 -18.75 -13.60
C ILE A 132 -1.11 -20.10 -12.94
N ALA A 133 -0.37 -20.96 -13.66
CA ALA A 133 -0.15 -22.36 -13.28
C ALA A 133 0.88 -22.59 -12.17
N VAL A 134 1.66 -21.56 -11.80
CA VAL A 134 2.68 -21.66 -10.74
C VAL A 134 2.07 -21.51 -9.35
N SER A 135 2.85 -21.69 -8.28
CA SER A 135 2.39 -21.41 -6.91
C SER A 135 2.14 -19.90 -6.69
N LEU A 136 1.32 -19.58 -5.70
CA LEU A 136 1.05 -18.20 -5.32
C LEU A 136 2.35 -17.47 -4.94
N GLU A 137 3.22 -18.13 -4.21
CA GLU A 137 4.53 -17.62 -3.80
C GLU A 137 5.42 -17.31 -5.02
N GLU A 138 5.55 -18.25 -5.95
CA GLU A 138 6.31 -18.04 -7.19
C GLU A 138 5.77 -16.87 -8.01
N SER A 139 4.44 -16.73 -8.11
CA SER A 139 3.80 -15.59 -8.78
C SER A 139 4.15 -14.27 -8.11
N VAL A 140 4.05 -14.19 -6.77
CA VAL A 140 4.40 -12.99 -6.00
C VAL A 140 5.86 -12.60 -6.19
N ILE A 141 6.78 -13.57 -6.10
CA ILE A 141 8.21 -13.31 -6.28
C ILE A 141 8.55 -12.89 -7.71
N ASN A 142 7.92 -13.50 -8.70
CA ASN A 142 8.08 -13.09 -10.10
C ASN A 142 7.63 -11.63 -10.32
N TYR A 143 6.48 -11.25 -9.79
CA TYR A 143 5.99 -9.86 -9.86
C TYR A 143 6.89 -8.88 -9.10
N ALA A 144 7.44 -9.26 -7.94
CA ALA A 144 8.38 -8.43 -7.20
C ALA A 144 9.69 -8.19 -7.98
N LYS A 145 10.24 -9.25 -8.59
CA LYS A 145 11.42 -9.15 -9.48
C LYS A 145 11.14 -8.29 -10.71
N LEU A 146 9.95 -8.43 -11.30
CA LEU A 146 9.53 -7.63 -12.45
C LEU A 146 9.43 -6.15 -12.08
N ALA A 147 8.81 -5.82 -10.94
CA ALA A 147 8.72 -4.46 -10.43
C ALA A 147 10.11 -3.85 -10.19
N LYS A 148 11.00 -4.58 -9.53
CA LYS A 148 12.38 -4.14 -9.31
C LYS A 148 13.12 -3.91 -10.63
N LYS A 149 13.01 -4.83 -11.60
CA LYS A 149 13.61 -4.70 -12.94
C LYS A 149 13.10 -3.46 -13.68
N ALA A 150 11.83 -3.12 -13.50
CA ALA A 150 11.21 -1.92 -14.10
C ALA A 150 11.59 -0.61 -13.40
N GLY A 151 12.37 -0.67 -12.30
CA GLY A 151 12.81 0.50 -11.55
C GLY A 151 11.80 1.01 -10.52
N LEU A 152 10.84 0.19 -10.10
CA LEU A 152 9.93 0.51 -9.01
C LEU A 152 10.62 0.38 -7.66
N ASP A 153 10.06 1.05 -6.67
CA ASP A 153 10.65 1.21 -5.33
C ASP A 153 10.22 0.10 -4.35
N GLY A 154 9.22 -0.71 -4.71
CA GLY A 154 8.70 -1.76 -3.84
C GLY A 154 7.46 -2.46 -4.39
N VAL A 155 6.86 -3.24 -3.50
CA VAL A 155 5.61 -3.96 -3.78
C VAL A 155 4.66 -3.95 -2.59
N VAL A 156 3.39 -4.26 -2.88
CA VAL A 156 2.40 -4.70 -1.90
C VAL A 156 2.28 -6.21 -2.00
N SER A 157 2.39 -6.91 -0.87
CA SER A 157 2.24 -8.36 -0.73
C SER A 157 1.61 -8.70 0.62
N SER A 158 1.34 -9.96 0.90
CA SER A 158 1.03 -10.35 2.28
C SER A 158 2.31 -10.36 3.15
N VAL A 159 2.13 -10.38 4.47
CA VAL A 159 3.25 -10.48 5.43
C VAL A 159 4.10 -11.73 5.16
N TRP A 160 3.46 -12.83 4.78
CA TRP A 160 4.10 -14.14 4.62
C TRP A 160 5.10 -14.21 3.47
N GLU A 161 5.01 -13.33 2.47
CA GLU A 161 5.97 -13.24 1.38
C GLU A 161 7.09 -12.19 1.62
N ALA A 162 6.99 -11.37 2.69
CA ALA A 162 7.90 -10.24 2.89
C ALA A 162 9.37 -10.66 3.01
N ARG A 163 9.66 -11.77 3.69
CA ARG A 163 11.02 -12.34 3.83
C ARG A 163 11.59 -12.76 2.49
N LEU A 164 10.81 -13.51 1.71
CA LEU A 164 11.24 -13.98 0.38
C LEU A 164 11.45 -12.83 -0.60
N ILE A 165 10.59 -11.79 -0.55
CA ILE A 165 10.76 -10.58 -1.34
C ILE A 165 12.08 -9.89 -0.95
N ARG A 166 12.41 -9.79 0.33
CA ARG A 166 13.68 -9.24 0.80
C ARG A 166 14.87 -10.00 0.25
N GLU A 167 14.84 -11.32 0.33
CA GLU A 167 15.92 -12.20 -0.16
C GLU A 167 16.14 -12.07 -1.68
N ASN A 168 15.07 -11.88 -2.45
CA ASN A 168 15.13 -11.78 -3.91
C ASN A 168 15.29 -10.35 -4.44
N CYS A 169 14.84 -9.35 -3.68
CA CYS A 169 14.82 -7.95 -4.13
C CYS A 169 15.69 -7.01 -3.26
N GLY A 170 16.25 -7.50 -2.14
CA GLY A 170 17.12 -6.72 -1.26
C GLY A 170 16.37 -5.93 -0.19
N ASP A 171 17.16 -5.40 0.77
CA ASP A 171 16.65 -4.72 1.96
C ASP A 171 15.95 -3.38 1.64
N ASP A 172 16.49 -2.64 0.66
CA ASP A 172 16.00 -1.31 0.28
C ASP A 172 14.71 -1.34 -0.56
N PHE A 173 14.26 -2.51 -0.97
CA PHE A 173 13.00 -2.66 -1.70
C PHE A 173 11.81 -2.66 -0.73
N LEU A 174 10.84 -1.75 -0.90
CA LEU A 174 9.69 -1.60 -0.01
C LEU A 174 8.80 -2.84 -0.04
N LYS A 175 8.42 -3.32 1.14
CA LYS A 175 7.46 -4.41 1.38
C LYS A 175 6.32 -3.83 2.21
N VAL A 176 5.27 -3.38 1.51
CA VAL A 176 4.07 -2.79 2.12
C VAL A 176 3.04 -3.89 2.28
N THR A 177 2.65 -4.20 3.53
CA THR A 177 1.83 -5.38 3.82
C THR A 177 0.52 -5.00 4.51
N PRO A 178 -0.63 -5.15 3.83
CA PRO A 178 -1.95 -5.07 4.44
C PRO A 178 -2.32 -6.37 5.17
N GLY A 179 -3.53 -6.43 5.71
CA GLY A 179 -4.03 -7.62 6.42
C GLY A 179 -3.52 -7.72 7.86
N ILE A 180 -3.24 -6.58 8.47
CA ILE A 180 -2.78 -6.52 9.87
C ILE A 180 -3.97 -6.50 10.83
N ARG A 181 -3.88 -7.32 11.88
CA ARG A 181 -4.86 -7.42 12.96
C ARG A 181 -4.16 -7.53 14.30
N LEU A 182 -4.77 -6.99 15.34
CA LEU A 182 -4.41 -7.33 16.71
C LEU A 182 -4.93 -8.73 17.03
N GLU A 183 -4.36 -9.39 18.04
CA GLU A 183 -4.80 -10.74 18.48
C GLU A 183 -6.26 -10.76 18.93
N THR A 184 -6.79 -9.62 19.37
CA THR A 184 -8.17 -9.43 19.82
C THR A 184 -9.16 -9.13 18.70
N ASP A 185 -8.69 -8.90 17.47
CA ASP A 185 -9.53 -8.50 16.35
C ASP A 185 -10.19 -9.71 15.65
N GLU A 186 -11.38 -9.51 15.11
CA GLU A 186 -11.99 -10.46 14.17
C GLU A 186 -11.24 -10.47 12.82
N VAL A 187 -11.05 -11.67 12.26
CA VAL A 187 -10.34 -11.86 10.98
C VAL A 187 -11.06 -11.17 9.81
N GLY A 188 -12.40 -11.22 9.78
CA GLY A 188 -13.22 -10.59 8.75
C GLY A 188 -13.00 -11.18 7.35
N ASP A 189 -12.95 -10.31 6.33
CA ASP A 189 -12.80 -10.63 4.90
C ASP A 189 -11.35 -10.94 4.46
N GLN A 190 -10.37 -10.72 5.33
CA GLN A 190 -8.96 -10.98 5.03
C GLN A 190 -8.61 -12.46 5.26
N LYS A 191 -8.08 -13.13 4.22
CA LYS A 191 -7.70 -14.55 4.30
C LYS A 191 -6.31 -14.78 4.88
N ARG A 192 -5.40 -13.82 4.72
CA ARG A 192 -3.98 -13.91 5.12
C ARG A 192 -3.63 -12.78 6.07
N VAL A 193 -4.02 -12.92 7.34
CA VAL A 193 -3.77 -11.93 8.40
C VAL A 193 -2.51 -12.23 9.19
N ALA A 194 -1.91 -11.19 9.76
CA ALA A 194 -0.78 -11.27 10.67
C ALA A 194 -0.86 -10.16 11.73
N THR A 195 -0.16 -10.35 12.86
CA THR A 195 -0.01 -9.29 13.87
C THR A 195 1.08 -8.29 13.48
N PRO A 196 1.12 -7.08 14.07
CA PRO A 196 2.21 -6.13 13.84
C PRO A 196 3.59 -6.72 14.19
N THR A 197 3.67 -7.51 15.25
CA THR A 197 4.91 -8.20 15.67
C THR A 197 5.39 -9.18 14.60
N VAL A 198 4.52 -10.05 14.11
CA VAL A 198 4.84 -11.00 13.03
C VAL A 198 5.26 -10.26 11.76
N ALA A 199 4.56 -9.17 11.39
CA ALA A 199 4.94 -8.37 10.23
C ALA A 199 6.35 -7.75 10.37
N ASN A 200 6.72 -7.33 11.60
CA ASN A 200 8.08 -6.86 11.88
C ASN A 200 9.12 -7.98 11.70
N GLU A 201 8.87 -9.17 12.22
CA GLU A 201 9.76 -10.34 12.18
C GLU A 201 9.96 -10.87 10.76
N GLU A 202 8.88 -10.89 9.96
CA GLU A 202 8.92 -11.29 8.54
C GLU A 202 9.58 -10.24 7.62
N GLY A 203 9.83 -9.02 8.14
CA GLY A 203 10.60 -8.02 7.43
C GLY A 203 9.77 -7.07 6.56
N SER A 204 8.49 -6.89 6.86
CA SER A 204 7.70 -5.80 6.30
C SER A 204 8.36 -4.46 6.60
N THR A 205 8.37 -3.55 5.62
CA THR A 205 8.86 -2.17 5.82
C THR A 205 7.76 -1.24 6.27
N HIS A 206 6.55 -1.44 5.75
CA HIS A 206 5.36 -0.71 6.13
C HIS A 206 4.20 -1.69 6.29
N ILE A 207 3.36 -1.43 7.28
CA ILE A 207 2.12 -2.18 7.48
C ILE A 207 0.92 -1.28 7.23
N VAL A 208 -0.13 -1.84 6.62
CA VAL A 208 -1.39 -1.11 6.39
C VAL A 208 -2.45 -1.65 7.33
N VAL A 209 -2.97 -0.78 8.20
CA VAL A 209 -3.94 -1.12 9.22
C VAL A 209 -5.23 -0.33 8.99
N GLY A 210 -6.35 -1.02 8.88
CA GLY A 210 -7.67 -0.42 8.69
C GLY A 210 -8.52 -0.52 9.96
N ARG A 211 -9.48 -1.44 9.96
CA ARG A 211 -10.56 -1.56 10.97
C ARG A 211 -10.09 -1.64 12.41
N SER A 212 -8.95 -2.24 12.70
CA SER A 212 -8.34 -2.25 14.04
C SER A 212 -8.19 -0.85 14.63
N ILE A 213 -7.88 0.15 13.78
CA ILE A 213 -7.74 1.55 14.20
C ILE A 213 -9.03 2.31 13.93
N THR A 214 -9.61 2.19 12.73
CA THR A 214 -10.71 3.07 12.28
C THR A 214 -12.04 2.78 12.99
N LYS A 215 -12.23 1.57 13.54
CA LYS A 215 -13.40 1.18 14.33
C LYS A 215 -13.18 1.24 15.84
N SER A 216 -11.99 1.60 16.29
CA SER A 216 -11.70 1.73 17.72
C SER A 216 -12.36 2.98 18.32
N GLU A 217 -12.80 2.86 19.57
CA GLU A 217 -13.22 4.01 20.36
C GLU A 217 -12.06 4.97 20.65
N ASN A 218 -10.83 4.44 20.78
CA ASN A 218 -9.61 5.17 21.06
C ASN A 218 -8.54 4.95 19.97
N PRO A 219 -8.73 5.49 18.74
CA PRO A 219 -7.87 5.17 17.60
C PRO A 219 -6.43 5.62 17.77
N LEU A 220 -6.15 6.69 18.50
CA LEU A 220 -4.80 7.16 18.78
C LEU A 220 -4.03 6.17 19.66
N GLU A 221 -4.65 5.60 20.68
CA GLU A 221 -4.03 4.63 21.57
C GLU A 221 -3.73 3.32 20.85
N VAL A 222 -4.69 2.84 20.05
CA VAL A 222 -4.50 1.64 19.23
C VAL A 222 -3.39 1.84 18.19
N TYR A 223 -3.34 3.00 17.54
CA TYR A 223 -2.25 3.34 16.63
C TYR A 223 -0.88 3.30 17.32
N LYS A 224 -0.75 3.91 18.50
CA LYS A 224 0.49 3.88 19.28
C LYS A 224 0.89 2.46 19.70
N LEU A 225 -0.06 1.65 20.12
CA LEU A 225 0.16 0.24 20.44
C LEU A 225 0.73 -0.51 19.23
N ILE A 226 0.07 -0.43 18.08
CA ILE A 226 0.50 -1.09 16.84
C ILE A 226 1.89 -0.60 16.44
N LYS A 227 2.13 0.70 16.50
CA LYS A 227 3.43 1.30 16.19
C LYS A 227 4.54 0.75 17.11
N SER A 228 4.28 0.63 18.39
CA SER A 228 5.24 0.07 19.35
C SER A 228 5.56 -1.42 19.12
N GLN A 229 4.62 -2.19 18.58
CA GLN A 229 4.82 -3.59 18.23
C GLN A 229 5.57 -3.77 16.90
N PHE A 230 5.38 -2.86 15.97
CA PHE A 230 5.95 -2.95 14.62
C PHE A 230 7.28 -2.21 14.47
N VAL A 231 7.41 -1.03 15.04
CA VAL A 231 8.62 -0.18 14.94
C VAL A 231 9.44 -0.37 16.21
N LYS A 232 10.28 -1.40 16.22
CA LYS A 232 11.23 -1.68 17.29
C LYS A 232 12.62 -1.16 16.92
#